data_16f321bf6e7bd3bef07a2dcb636f47c1
#
_entry.id   16f321bf6e7bd3bef07a2dcb636f47c1
#
_cell.length_a   1.000
_cell.length_b   1.000
_cell.length_c   1.000
_cell.angle_alpha   90.00
_cell.angle_beta   90.00
_cell.angle_gamma   90.00
#
_symmetry.space_group_name_H-M   'P 1'
#
loop_
_entity.id
_entity.type
_entity.pdbx_description
1 polymer ?
#
loop_
_entity_poly.entity_id
_entity_poly.type
_entity_poly.pdbx_seq_one_letter_code
_entity_poly.pdbx_strand_id
1 'polypeptide(L)'
;MITALLLLLSLSPLSAAPVSRDDPEQADTRKKSISTAAGSAVVVTANPLASKAALSVLAGGGHAVDALVAAQAVLAVVEPQSSGLGGGGFLLHWDARRQALEVFDGRETAPERSRRDDLLQPSGEPLSYRAATRNPDAIGVPGTVALLWEAHQQLGHRPWSSNLQPAIGLAREGFLPSPRLRRSIALAKRLGTTHNPAFQQLYLPGGKPLPAGRLFRNPALARTLETLAQQGGRAFYEGPLAQRIQRGVNALKVQAPAFKGWTATDLASYAVVRRAPLCRVEMKHRVCTVPPPSSGGLAVLQTLALLDATGGFNDPSNPQSWRHLALAESWADADRLYWVHDPIDGPIPTEGLLDPAYIRARVQAMQTSPTRLPQPGLPPGMKRFPFGRPGPGPELGTSHVTIVDALGNLASYTTTVETVFGSRNLVEGMVMNNQLTDFDWRPVVGGLPVANRRRPGRRPVSSMAPTIVFNANQPVLALGSPGGKRIPHYISRVLLAALQWQEPPARSVGLPLLSPQGDTLVIEKEPPLPWPIDPDQLEIPGRTLRLQRLGSGIGLVQRIGDRWHGAADPRREGTALALPRGPWRSRD
;
A
#
# COMPACT_ATOMS: atom_id res chain seq x y z
N MET A 1 61.18 26.85 -20.92
CA MET A 1 60.07 26.13 -21.53
C MET A 1 59.48 25.26 -20.40
N ILE A 2 58.39 25.73 -19.82
CA ILE A 2 57.68 25.04 -18.75
C ILE A 2 56.39 24.55 -19.35
N THR A 3 56.26 23.23 -19.47
CA THR A 3 55.08 22.57 -20.04
C THR A 3 54.04 22.35 -18.90
N ALA A 4 52.96 23.10 -18.95
CA ALA A 4 51.83 22.93 -18.02
C ALA A 4 50.96 21.72 -18.43
N LEU A 5 50.86 20.73 -17.56
CA LEU A 5 50.00 19.56 -17.73
C LEU A 5 48.61 19.90 -17.18
N LEU A 6 47.65 20.12 -18.10
CA LEU A 6 46.23 20.31 -17.77
C LEU A 6 45.61 18.92 -17.47
N LEU A 7 45.28 18.64 -16.21
CA LEU A 7 44.40 17.54 -15.82
C LEU A 7 42.96 17.91 -16.16
N LEU A 8 42.43 17.33 -17.22
CA LEU A 8 41.00 17.33 -17.51
C LEU A 8 40.31 16.29 -16.60
N LEU A 9 39.70 16.76 -15.53
CA LEU A 9 38.73 15.99 -14.76
C LEU A 9 37.50 15.76 -15.63
N SER A 10 37.35 14.55 -16.18
CA SER A 10 36.15 14.09 -16.86
C SER A 10 35.03 13.89 -15.83
N LEU A 11 34.15 14.88 -15.71
CA LEU A 11 32.84 14.70 -15.08
C LEU A 11 32.03 13.73 -15.96
N SER A 12 31.99 12.47 -15.57
CA SER A 12 31.08 11.49 -16.18
C SER A 12 29.65 11.95 -15.90
N PRO A 13 28.79 12.13 -16.92
CA PRO A 13 27.40 12.45 -16.68
C PRO A 13 26.75 11.27 -15.96
N LEU A 14 26.15 11.51 -14.79
CA LEU A 14 25.27 10.58 -14.09
C LEU A 14 24.24 10.06 -15.09
N SER A 15 24.45 8.82 -15.55
CA SER A 15 23.53 8.14 -16.44
C SER A 15 22.22 7.92 -15.70
N ALA A 16 21.21 8.71 -16.01
CA ALA A 16 19.85 8.46 -15.55
C ALA A 16 19.40 7.12 -16.15
N ALA A 17 19.42 6.06 -15.33
CA ALA A 17 18.81 4.79 -15.73
C ALA A 17 17.37 5.03 -16.16
N PRO A 18 16.87 4.34 -17.21
CA PRO A 18 15.51 4.53 -17.68
C PRO A 18 14.54 4.23 -16.54
N VAL A 19 13.78 5.24 -16.15
CA VAL A 19 12.71 5.14 -15.16
C VAL A 19 11.75 4.04 -15.63
N SER A 20 11.41 3.09 -14.75
CA SER A 20 10.42 2.06 -15.07
C SER A 20 9.13 2.73 -15.56
N ARG A 21 8.75 2.49 -16.81
CA ARG A 21 7.61 3.14 -17.47
C ARG A 21 6.25 2.69 -16.92
N ASP A 22 6.26 1.73 -16.02
CA ASP A 22 5.07 1.06 -15.49
C ASP A 22 4.72 1.46 -14.05
N ASP A 23 5.50 2.37 -13.43
CA ASP A 23 5.28 2.82 -12.06
C ASP A 23 4.13 3.86 -12.00
N PRO A 24 2.97 3.53 -11.37
CA PRO A 24 1.85 4.45 -11.20
C PRO A 24 2.18 5.64 -10.29
N GLU A 25 3.21 5.49 -9.49
CA GLU A 25 3.75 6.54 -8.64
C GLU A 25 4.30 7.72 -9.46
N GLN A 26 4.63 7.49 -10.74
CA GLN A 26 5.04 8.54 -11.67
C GLN A 26 3.90 9.45 -12.13
N ALA A 27 2.65 9.10 -11.87
CA ALA A 27 1.52 9.99 -12.12
C ALA A 27 1.44 11.11 -11.05
N ASP A 28 2.59 11.63 -10.66
CA ASP A 28 2.79 12.64 -9.63
C ASP A 28 2.03 13.94 -9.93
N THR A 29 1.13 14.31 -9.05
CA THR A 29 0.40 15.57 -9.06
C THR A 29 0.69 16.33 -7.77
N ARG A 30 1.94 16.71 -7.57
CA ARG A 30 2.36 17.40 -6.34
C ARG A 30 1.51 18.63 -6.09
N LYS A 31 0.94 18.70 -4.90
CA LYS A 31 0.33 19.91 -4.39
C LYS A 31 1.42 20.88 -3.93
N LYS A 32 1.13 22.18 -4.01
CA LYS A 32 2.04 23.22 -3.51
C LYS A 32 2.11 23.26 -1.97
N SER A 33 1.14 22.67 -1.27
CA SER A 33 1.06 22.69 0.19
C SER A 33 0.58 21.36 0.75
N ILE A 34 1.03 21.04 1.95
CA ILE A 34 0.58 19.89 2.74
C ILE A 34 -0.82 20.21 3.26
N SER A 35 -1.78 19.30 3.02
CA SER A 35 -3.12 19.44 3.57
C SER A 35 -3.12 19.00 5.03
N THR A 36 -3.55 19.88 5.93
CA THR A 36 -3.66 19.62 7.37
C THR A 36 -5.05 19.92 7.88
N ALA A 37 -5.46 19.24 8.94
CA ALA A 37 -6.70 19.50 9.65
C ALA A 37 -6.55 19.09 11.12
N ALA A 38 -7.31 19.72 12.03
CA ALA A 38 -7.30 19.39 13.45
C ALA A 38 -8.70 19.44 14.04
N GLY A 39 -9.05 18.41 14.83
CA GLY A 39 -10.39 18.34 15.43
C GLY A 39 -10.57 17.17 16.39
N SER A 40 -11.82 16.94 16.77
CA SER A 40 -12.23 15.77 17.57
C SER A 40 -12.30 14.49 16.72
N ALA A 41 -12.59 14.64 15.43
CA ALA A 41 -12.56 13.59 14.45
C ALA A 41 -11.78 14.06 13.20
N VAL A 42 -10.97 13.19 12.63
CA VAL A 42 -10.10 13.53 11.49
C VAL A 42 -10.12 12.42 10.45
N VAL A 43 -10.15 12.83 9.21
CA VAL A 43 -10.09 11.95 8.03
C VAL A 43 -8.94 12.37 7.15
N VAL A 44 -8.09 11.41 6.76
CA VAL A 44 -7.04 11.60 5.75
C VAL A 44 -7.18 10.52 4.70
N THR A 45 -7.43 10.90 3.45
CA THR A 45 -7.53 9.97 2.31
C THR A 45 -6.74 10.45 1.11
N ALA A 46 -6.58 9.58 0.13
CA ALA A 46 -5.85 9.85 -1.11
C ALA A 46 -6.57 10.85 -2.05
N ASN A 47 -7.87 11.13 -1.83
CA ASN A 47 -8.66 11.98 -2.72
C ASN A 47 -9.64 12.88 -1.94
N PRO A 48 -9.78 14.17 -2.31
CA PRO A 48 -10.67 15.12 -1.60
C PRO A 48 -12.14 14.68 -1.54
N LEU A 49 -12.66 14.01 -2.57
CA LEU A 49 -14.04 13.53 -2.59
C LEU A 49 -14.25 12.40 -1.59
N ALA A 50 -13.27 11.51 -1.44
CA ALA A 50 -13.30 10.45 -0.44
C ALA A 50 -13.22 11.01 0.98
N SER A 51 -12.35 12.01 1.23
CA SER A 51 -12.26 12.68 2.53
C SER A 51 -13.56 13.39 2.89
N LYS A 52 -14.22 14.05 1.93
CA LYS A 52 -15.53 14.69 2.15
C LYS A 52 -16.63 13.70 2.50
N ALA A 53 -16.70 12.57 1.76
CA ALA A 53 -17.68 11.52 2.02
C ALA A 53 -17.51 10.93 3.43
N ALA A 54 -16.27 10.55 3.79
CA ALA A 54 -15.96 10.04 5.11
C ALA A 54 -16.29 11.05 6.24
N LEU A 55 -15.91 12.32 6.07
CA LEU A 55 -16.21 13.36 7.05
C LEU A 55 -17.72 13.58 7.21
N SER A 56 -18.49 13.54 6.13
CA SER A 56 -19.95 13.63 6.17
C SER A 56 -20.59 12.48 6.95
N VAL A 57 -20.04 11.27 6.84
CA VAL A 57 -20.46 10.10 7.63
C VAL A 57 -20.18 10.33 9.12
N LEU A 58 -18.98 10.81 9.49
CA LEU A 58 -18.64 11.13 10.89
C LEU A 58 -19.52 12.26 11.43
N ALA A 59 -19.76 13.31 10.63
CA ALA A 59 -20.66 14.43 11.02
C ALA A 59 -22.11 13.96 11.26
N GLY A 60 -22.54 12.91 10.57
CA GLY A 60 -23.84 12.28 10.76
C GLY A 60 -23.87 11.20 11.85
N GLY A 61 -22.89 11.17 12.77
CA GLY A 61 -22.83 10.23 13.89
C GLY A 61 -22.33 8.83 13.57
N GLY A 62 -21.71 8.64 12.39
CA GLY A 62 -21.06 7.36 12.04
C GLY A 62 -19.74 7.17 12.77
N HIS A 63 -19.32 5.90 12.92
CA HIS A 63 -18.03 5.52 13.46
C HIS A 63 -16.93 5.49 12.39
N ALA A 64 -15.69 5.27 12.81
CA ALA A 64 -14.54 5.23 11.91
C ALA A 64 -14.69 4.19 10.77
N VAL A 65 -15.32 3.04 11.05
CA VAL A 65 -15.57 2.00 10.04
C VAL A 65 -16.65 2.40 9.05
N ASP A 66 -17.72 3.10 9.47
CA ASP A 66 -18.73 3.64 8.55
C ASP A 66 -18.09 4.63 7.56
N ALA A 67 -17.27 5.53 8.10
CA ALA A 67 -16.54 6.51 7.31
C ALA A 67 -15.52 5.85 6.37
N LEU A 68 -14.88 4.75 6.80
CA LEU A 68 -14.00 3.95 5.97
C LEU A 68 -14.73 3.33 4.78
N VAL A 69 -15.91 2.74 5.01
CA VAL A 69 -16.75 2.18 3.94
C VAL A 69 -17.07 3.25 2.89
N ALA A 70 -17.50 4.44 3.33
CA ALA A 70 -17.80 5.54 2.42
C ALA A 70 -16.55 6.03 1.66
N ALA A 71 -15.42 6.18 2.36
CA ALA A 71 -14.16 6.58 1.74
C ALA A 71 -13.72 5.58 0.65
N GLN A 72 -13.70 4.28 0.97
CA GLN A 72 -13.25 3.25 0.02
C GLN A 72 -14.20 3.10 -1.16
N ALA A 73 -15.51 3.17 -0.94
CA ALA A 73 -16.48 3.14 -2.03
C ALA A 73 -16.28 4.33 -2.99
N VAL A 74 -16.04 5.53 -2.45
CA VAL A 74 -15.72 6.72 -3.27
C VAL A 74 -14.37 6.56 -3.97
N LEU A 75 -13.32 6.07 -3.30
CA LEU A 75 -12.01 5.80 -3.94
C LEU A 75 -12.14 4.84 -5.12
N ALA A 76 -13.00 3.81 -5.03
CA ALA A 76 -13.25 2.90 -6.14
C ALA A 76 -13.81 3.61 -7.39
N VAL A 77 -14.48 4.76 -7.22
CA VAL A 77 -15.02 5.59 -8.30
C VAL A 77 -14.00 6.60 -8.79
N VAL A 78 -13.32 7.32 -7.89
CA VAL A 78 -12.51 8.50 -8.21
C VAL A 78 -11.01 8.22 -8.32
N GLU A 79 -10.53 7.09 -7.77
CA GLU A 79 -9.14 6.60 -7.83
C GLU A 79 -9.02 5.14 -8.32
N PRO A 80 -9.75 4.72 -9.36
CA PRO A 80 -9.76 3.32 -9.83
C PRO A 80 -8.39 2.85 -10.33
N GLN A 81 -7.45 3.76 -10.58
CA GLN A 81 -6.07 3.43 -10.94
C GLN A 81 -5.25 2.87 -9.78
N SER A 82 -5.69 3.04 -8.54
CA SER A 82 -4.90 2.70 -7.34
C SER A 82 -5.58 1.66 -6.45
N SER A 83 -6.91 1.71 -6.31
CA SER A 83 -7.68 0.80 -5.45
C SER A 83 -9.13 0.69 -5.91
N GLY A 84 -9.86 -0.31 -5.42
CA GLY A 84 -11.27 -0.47 -5.79
C GLY A 84 -11.89 -1.76 -5.25
N LEU A 85 -13.17 -1.99 -5.61
CA LEU A 85 -13.93 -3.17 -5.18
C LEU A 85 -13.34 -4.48 -5.74
N GLY A 86 -12.67 -4.40 -6.90
CA GLY A 86 -12.00 -5.55 -7.52
C GLY A 86 -10.59 -5.83 -6.99
N GLY A 87 -10.21 -5.25 -5.87
CA GLY A 87 -8.91 -5.40 -5.22
C GLY A 87 -8.99 -5.98 -3.81
N GLY A 88 -7.97 -5.68 -2.98
CA GLY A 88 -7.89 -6.11 -1.60
C GLY A 88 -7.16 -5.11 -0.70
N GLY A 89 -6.93 -5.49 0.55
CA GLY A 89 -6.27 -4.60 1.50
C GLY A 89 -6.16 -5.17 2.91
N PHE A 90 -5.59 -4.35 3.80
CA PHE A 90 -5.49 -4.63 5.23
C PHE A 90 -6.03 -3.46 6.04
N LEU A 91 -6.89 -3.76 7.00
CA LEU A 91 -7.39 -2.82 8.00
C LEU A 91 -6.79 -3.14 9.36
N LEU A 92 -6.18 -2.15 9.99
CA LEU A 92 -5.83 -2.13 11.40
C LEU A 92 -6.82 -1.20 12.10
N HIS A 93 -7.63 -1.73 13.01
CA HIS A 93 -8.69 -1.01 13.69
C HIS A 93 -8.50 -1.02 15.21
N TRP A 94 -8.61 0.16 15.82
CA TRP A 94 -8.67 0.33 17.26
C TRP A 94 -10.10 0.68 17.70
N ASP A 95 -10.68 -0.16 18.55
CA ASP A 95 -11.95 0.10 19.24
C ASP A 95 -11.65 0.76 20.60
N ALA A 96 -11.98 2.04 20.73
CA ALA A 96 -11.67 2.81 21.91
C ALA A 96 -12.49 2.37 23.15
N ARG A 97 -13.72 1.89 22.93
CA ARG A 97 -14.58 1.39 24.03
C ARG A 97 -14.09 0.05 24.55
N ARG A 98 -13.74 -0.89 23.66
CA ARG A 98 -13.27 -2.22 24.01
C ARG A 98 -11.78 -2.26 24.36
N GLN A 99 -11.03 -1.18 24.10
CA GLN A 99 -9.56 -1.12 24.19
C GLN A 99 -8.91 -2.27 23.40
N ALA A 100 -9.46 -2.59 22.23
CA ALA A 100 -9.08 -3.71 21.40
C ALA A 100 -8.51 -3.26 20.06
N LEU A 101 -7.39 -3.87 19.66
CA LEU A 101 -6.76 -3.67 18.37
C LEU A 101 -6.96 -4.93 17.52
N GLU A 102 -7.49 -4.76 16.32
CA GLU A 102 -7.90 -5.86 15.45
C GLU A 102 -7.37 -5.66 14.02
N VAL A 103 -6.99 -6.77 13.38
CA VAL A 103 -6.56 -6.77 11.97
C VAL A 103 -7.55 -7.56 11.12
N PHE A 104 -8.02 -6.95 10.05
CA PHE A 104 -8.79 -7.59 8.99
C PHE A 104 -7.90 -7.74 7.75
N ASP A 105 -7.64 -8.97 7.36
CA ASP A 105 -6.90 -9.32 6.15
C ASP A 105 -7.88 -9.65 5.03
N GLY A 106 -8.07 -8.68 4.15
CA GLY A 106 -8.83 -8.80 2.90
C GLY A 106 -7.91 -8.88 1.68
N ARG A 107 -6.72 -9.49 1.82
CA ARG A 107 -5.81 -9.75 0.70
C ARG A 107 -6.45 -10.70 -0.30
N GLU A 108 -6.20 -10.53 -1.56
CA GLU A 108 -6.70 -11.40 -2.63
C GLU A 108 -6.17 -12.81 -2.50
N THR A 109 -6.97 -13.78 -2.93
CA THR A 109 -6.54 -15.19 -2.98
C THR A 109 -6.37 -15.66 -4.42
N ALA A 110 -5.45 -16.61 -4.62
CA ALA A 110 -5.30 -17.29 -5.90
C ALA A 110 -6.51 -18.21 -6.14
N PRO A 111 -7.19 -18.14 -7.31
CA PRO A 111 -8.30 -19.02 -7.64
C PRO A 111 -7.93 -20.51 -7.60
N GLU A 112 -8.92 -21.38 -7.49
CA GLU A 112 -8.77 -22.83 -7.39
C GLU A 112 -7.93 -23.43 -8.55
N ARG A 113 -8.10 -22.88 -9.75
CA ARG A 113 -7.39 -23.35 -10.96
C ARG A 113 -6.01 -22.74 -11.16
N SER A 114 -5.54 -21.90 -10.22
CA SER A 114 -4.21 -21.31 -10.28
C SER A 114 -3.11 -22.36 -10.23
N ARG A 115 -2.09 -22.17 -11.06
CA ARG A 115 -0.89 -23.00 -11.09
C ARG A 115 0.34 -22.19 -10.74
N ARG A 116 1.36 -22.87 -10.24
CA ARG A 116 2.65 -22.27 -9.87
C ARG A 116 3.41 -21.68 -11.06
N ASP A 117 3.08 -22.07 -12.29
CA ASP A 117 3.74 -21.72 -13.54
C ASP A 117 2.92 -20.79 -14.45
N ASP A 118 1.75 -20.30 -13.99
CA ASP A 118 0.86 -19.43 -14.79
C ASP A 118 1.53 -18.13 -15.30
N LEU A 119 2.61 -17.68 -14.64
CA LEU A 119 3.36 -16.47 -15.04
C LEU A 119 4.72 -16.82 -15.68
N LEU A 120 4.91 -18.07 -16.09
CA LEU A 120 6.08 -18.51 -16.85
C LEU A 120 5.75 -18.66 -18.33
N GLN A 121 6.77 -18.52 -19.17
CA GLN A 121 6.75 -18.91 -20.58
C GLN A 121 6.84 -20.44 -20.68
N PRO A 122 6.51 -21.03 -21.83
CA PRO A 122 6.72 -22.48 -22.07
C PRO A 122 8.18 -22.93 -21.88
N SER A 123 9.14 -22.01 -22.04
CA SER A 123 10.57 -22.23 -21.76
C SER A 123 10.90 -22.34 -20.26
N GLY A 124 9.95 -22.07 -19.35
CA GLY A 124 10.19 -21.97 -17.91
C GLY A 124 10.72 -20.61 -17.45
N GLU A 125 11.00 -19.68 -18.35
CA GLU A 125 11.39 -18.32 -18.00
C GLU A 125 10.18 -17.47 -17.60
N PRO A 126 10.32 -16.51 -16.66
CA PRO A 126 9.27 -15.59 -16.33
C PRO A 126 8.76 -14.81 -17.54
N LEU A 127 7.45 -14.52 -17.56
CA LEU A 127 6.87 -13.55 -18.49
C LEU A 127 7.52 -12.18 -18.27
N SER A 128 7.52 -11.33 -19.31
CA SER A 128 7.81 -9.92 -19.07
C SER A 128 6.78 -9.35 -18.09
N TYR A 129 7.17 -8.39 -17.24
CA TYR A 129 6.24 -7.76 -16.29
C TYR A 129 4.97 -7.24 -16.97
N ARG A 130 5.13 -6.60 -18.12
CA ARG A 130 4.01 -6.12 -18.93
C ARG A 130 3.07 -7.23 -19.40
N ALA A 131 3.59 -8.39 -19.76
CA ALA A 131 2.77 -9.54 -20.14
C ALA A 131 2.06 -10.15 -18.93
N ALA A 132 2.76 -10.31 -17.81
CA ALA A 132 2.20 -10.87 -16.58
C ALA A 132 1.06 -10.02 -16.02
N THR A 133 1.21 -8.69 -15.98
CA THR A 133 0.17 -7.78 -15.46
C THR A 133 -1.10 -7.76 -16.30
N ARG A 134 -1.05 -8.18 -17.55
CA ARG A 134 -2.21 -8.28 -18.46
C ARG A 134 -2.83 -9.66 -18.51
N ASN A 135 -2.08 -10.66 -18.04
CA ASN A 135 -2.55 -12.02 -18.03
C ASN A 135 -3.74 -12.13 -17.06
N PRO A 136 -4.94 -12.59 -17.49
CA PRO A 136 -6.05 -12.83 -16.59
C PRO A 136 -5.73 -13.79 -15.43
N ASP A 137 -4.75 -14.68 -15.60
CA ASP A 137 -4.24 -15.52 -14.52
C ASP A 137 -3.57 -14.72 -13.39
N ALA A 138 -3.31 -13.42 -13.57
CA ALA A 138 -2.82 -12.54 -12.51
C ALA A 138 -3.96 -11.98 -11.63
N ILE A 139 -5.23 -12.17 -12.00
CA ILE A 139 -6.37 -11.66 -11.23
C ILE A 139 -6.64 -12.57 -10.03
N GLY A 140 -6.45 -12.03 -8.84
CA GLY A 140 -6.83 -12.67 -7.57
C GLY A 140 -8.30 -12.45 -7.25
N VAL A 141 -8.88 -13.36 -6.46
CA VAL A 141 -10.25 -13.20 -5.94
C VAL A 141 -10.28 -11.98 -5.01
N PRO A 142 -11.10 -10.97 -5.29
CA PRO A 142 -11.09 -9.71 -4.55
C PRO A 142 -11.52 -9.86 -3.09
N GLY A 143 -10.88 -9.11 -2.20
CA GLY A 143 -11.17 -9.12 -0.77
C GLY A 143 -11.73 -7.81 -0.20
N THR A 144 -11.65 -6.70 -0.95
CA THR A 144 -12.07 -5.37 -0.46
C THR A 144 -13.50 -5.35 0.07
N VAL A 145 -14.45 -5.90 -0.67
CA VAL A 145 -15.88 -5.86 -0.27
C VAL A 145 -16.14 -6.72 0.94
N ALA A 146 -15.53 -7.91 1.02
CA ALA A 146 -15.67 -8.79 2.18
C ALA A 146 -15.09 -8.15 3.44
N LEU A 147 -13.89 -7.55 3.35
CA LEU A 147 -13.24 -6.86 4.47
C LEU A 147 -14.13 -5.71 4.99
N LEU A 148 -14.59 -4.85 4.11
CA LEU A 148 -15.44 -3.72 4.50
C LEU A 148 -16.77 -4.18 5.09
N TRP A 149 -17.37 -5.21 4.51
CA TRP A 149 -18.63 -5.77 4.99
C TRP A 149 -18.47 -6.39 6.38
N GLU A 150 -17.47 -7.25 6.57
CA GLU A 150 -17.23 -7.90 7.86
C GLU A 150 -16.88 -6.89 8.96
N ALA A 151 -16.01 -5.92 8.67
CA ALA A 151 -15.68 -4.86 9.60
C ALA A 151 -16.92 -4.03 9.97
N HIS A 152 -17.75 -3.69 8.97
CA HIS A 152 -18.97 -2.92 9.18
C HIS A 152 -20.01 -3.69 10.01
N GLN A 153 -20.22 -4.98 9.78
CA GLN A 153 -21.18 -5.78 10.57
C GLN A 153 -20.83 -5.83 12.06
N GLN A 154 -19.56 -5.70 12.40
CA GLN A 154 -19.08 -5.79 13.78
C GLN A 154 -18.92 -4.42 14.46
N LEU A 155 -18.52 -3.41 13.71
CA LEU A 155 -17.99 -2.13 14.20
C LEU A 155 -18.72 -0.91 13.61
N GLY A 156 -19.57 -1.11 12.62
CA GLY A 156 -20.39 -0.06 12.02
C GLY A 156 -21.53 0.37 12.93
N HIS A 157 -21.97 1.60 12.79
CA HIS A 157 -23.09 2.20 13.53
C HIS A 157 -24.22 2.64 12.60
N ARG A 158 -23.89 3.08 11.40
CA ARG A 158 -24.87 3.52 10.40
C ARG A 158 -25.31 2.37 9.51
N PRO A 159 -26.50 2.46 8.87
CA PRO A 159 -26.88 1.47 7.87
C PRO A 159 -25.83 1.38 6.75
N TRP A 160 -25.42 0.17 6.39
CA TRP A 160 -24.47 -0.09 5.31
C TRP A 160 -24.80 0.66 4.03
N SER A 161 -26.08 0.62 3.61
CA SER A 161 -26.56 1.27 2.40
C SER A 161 -26.32 2.77 2.37
N SER A 162 -26.41 3.44 3.52
CA SER A 162 -26.20 4.89 3.62
C SER A 162 -24.75 5.28 3.37
N ASN A 163 -23.80 4.43 3.76
CA ASN A 163 -22.38 4.68 3.58
C ASN A 163 -21.94 4.57 2.10
N LEU A 164 -22.70 3.86 1.27
CA LEU A 164 -22.42 3.71 -0.18
C LEU A 164 -23.03 4.83 -1.04
N GLN A 165 -24.00 5.60 -0.54
CA GLN A 165 -24.72 6.62 -1.33
C GLN A 165 -23.78 7.66 -1.98
N PRO A 166 -22.74 8.21 -1.31
CA PRO A 166 -21.85 9.17 -1.95
C PRO A 166 -21.15 8.60 -3.19
N ALA A 167 -20.73 7.32 -3.14
CA ALA A 167 -20.09 6.66 -4.27
C ALA A 167 -21.08 6.37 -5.41
N ILE A 168 -22.30 5.95 -5.09
CA ILE A 168 -23.39 5.72 -6.07
C ILE A 168 -23.68 7.02 -6.82
N GLY A 169 -23.85 8.13 -6.10
CA GLY A 169 -24.09 9.45 -6.69
C GLY A 169 -22.96 9.85 -7.64
N LEU A 170 -21.70 9.78 -7.20
CA LEU A 170 -20.54 10.12 -8.04
C LEU A 170 -20.42 9.22 -9.28
N ALA A 171 -20.70 7.93 -9.16
CA ALA A 171 -20.63 7.01 -10.28
C ALA A 171 -21.77 7.23 -11.30
N ARG A 172 -22.97 7.58 -10.85
CA ARG A 172 -24.16 7.80 -11.68
C ARG A 172 -24.19 9.20 -12.31
N GLU A 173 -24.05 10.24 -11.49
CA GLU A 173 -24.18 11.64 -11.90
C GLU A 173 -22.90 12.16 -12.51
N GLY A 174 -21.77 11.66 -12.07
CA GLY A 174 -20.43 11.99 -12.54
C GLY A 174 -19.68 12.97 -11.63
N PHE A 175 -18.38 13.02 -11.87
CA PHE A 175 -17.45 13.93 -11.22
C PHE A 175 -16.40 14.44 -12.21
N LEU A 176 -15.69 15.49 -11.85
CA LEU A 176 -14.56 15.96 -12.65
C LEU A 176 -13.32 15.11 -12.32
N PRO A 177 -12.76 14.36 -13.31
CA PRO A 177 -11.57 13.55 -13.10
C PRO A 177 -10.39 14.40 -12.64
N SER A 178 -9.74 13.94 -11.60
CA SER A 178 -8.55 14.61 -11.07
C SER A 178 -7.40 14.62 -12.09
N PRO A 179 -6.43 15.54 -11.96
CA PRO A 179 -5.21 15.52 -12.77
C PRO A 179 -4.49 14.17 -12.71
N ARG A 180 -4.44 13.53 -11.52
CA ARG A 180 -3.81 12.22 -11.34
C ARG A 180 -4.54 11.13 -12.11
N LEU A 181 -5.87 11.04 -11.99
CA LEU A 181 -6.66 10.06 -12.75
C LEU A 181 -6.45 10.22 -14.26
N ARG A 182 -6.51 11.46 -14.79
CA ARG A 182 -6.30 11.72 -16.22
C ARG A 182 -4.90 11.33 -16.69
N ARG A 183 -3.85 11.63 -15.91
CA ARG A 183 -2.47 11.23 -16.23
C ARG A 183 -2.32 9.70 -16.20
N SER A 184 -2.94 9.02 -15.23
CA SER A 184 -2.93 7.56 -15.13
C SER A 184 -3.61 6.90 -16.33
N ILE A 185 -4.72 7.46 -16.83
CA ILE A 185 -5.38 7.00 -18.06
C ILE A 185 -4.45 7.19 -19.28
N ALA A 186 -3.80 8.35 -19.39
CA ALA A 186 -2.85 8.61 -20.47
C ALA A 186 -1.64 7.66 -20.40
N LEU A 187 -1.16 7.34 -19.19
CA LEU A 187 -0.10 6.37 -18.98
C LEU A 187 -0.55 4.96 -19.41
N ALA A 188 -1.72 4.50 -18.97
CA ALA A 188 -2.27 3.21 -19.36
C ALA A 188 -2.39 3.07 -20.89
N LYS A 189 -2.82 4.14 -21.58
CA LYS A 189 -2.84 4.18 -23.05
C LYS A 189 -1.43 4.05 -23.64
N ARG A 190 -0.47 4.87 -23.17
CA ARG A 190 0.92 4.86 -23.66
C ARG A 190 1.61 3.52 -23.49
N LEU A 191 1.31 2.81 -22.41
CA LEU A 191 1.81 1.47 -22.15
C LEU A 191 1.18 0.42 -23.09
N GLY A 192 0.22 0.82 -23.94
CA GLY A 192 -0.46 -0.07 -24.88
C GLY A 192 -1.16 -1.23 -24.17
N THR A 193 -1.73 -0.98 -23.02
CA THR A 193 -2.20 -2.02 -22.09
C THR A 193 -3.70 -2.19 -22.09
N THR A 194 -4.40 -1.51 -22.99
CA THR A 194 -5.86 -1.40 -22.99
C THR A 194 -6.47 -2.30 -24.07
N HIS A 195 -6.44 -3.62 -23.85
CA HIS A 195 -7.07 -4.56 -24.77
C HIS A 195 -8.54 -4.85 -24.43
N ASN A 196 -8.95 -4.59 -23.19
CA ASN A 196 -10.32 -4.81 -22.75
C ASN A 196 -11.27 -3.76 -23.36
N PRO A 197 -12.28 -4.15 -24.16
CA PRO A 197 -13.20 -3.20 -24.81
C PRO A 197 -13.95 -2.30 -23.84
N ALA A 198 -14.39 -2.84 -22.70
CA ALA A 198 -15.09 -2.07 -21.67
C ALA A 198 -14.18 -0.99 -21.05
N PHE A 199 -12.89 -1.32 -20.83
CA PHE A 199 -11.90 -0.34 -20.37
C PHE A 199 -11.71 0.78 -21.39
N GLN A 200 -11.57 0.43 -22.69
CA GLN A 200 -11.42 1.42 -23.76
C GLN A 200 -12.64 2.33 -23.86
N GLN A 201 -13.83 1.76 -23.86
CA GLN A 201 -15.08 2.51 -23.95
C GLN A 201 -15.22 3.50 -22.79
N LEU A 202 -14.85 3.10 -21.56
CA LEU A 202 -15.03 3.91 -20.36
C LEU A 202 -13.95 4.99 -20.22
N TYR A 203 -12.67 4.61 -20.31
CA TYR A 203 -11.54 5.49 -19.99
C TYR A 203 -10.87 6.13 -21.21
N LEU A 204 -11.10 5.60 -22.40
CA LEU A 204 -10.50 6.05 -23.65
C LEU A 204 -11.58 6.24 -24.77
N PRO A 205 -12.64 7.01 -24.52
CA PRO A 205 -13.70 7.21 -25.53
C PRO A 205 -13.11 7.79 -26.81
N GLY A 206 -13.41 7.15 -27.96
CA GLY A 206 -12.79 7.50 -29.24
C GLY A 206 -11.27 7.30 -29.27
N GLY A 207 -10.73 6.44 -28.42
CA GLY A 207 -9.30 6.15 -28.33
C GLY A 207 -8.47 7.27 -27.68
N LYS A 208 -9.07 8.27 -27.05
CA LYS A 208 -8.39 9.42 -26.42
C LYS A 208 -8.61 9.41 -24.91
N PRO A 209 -7.60 9.80 -24.10
CA PRO A 209 -7.80 10.00 -22.66
C PRO A 209 -8.88 11.04 -22.37
N LEU A 210 -9.50 10.95 -21.19
CA LEU A 210 -10.53 11.88 -20.76
C LEU A 210 -10.02 13.34 -20.77
N PRO A 211 -10.74 14.25 -21.41
CA PRO A 211 -10.37 15.67 -21.43
C PRO A 211 -10.59 16.31 -20.05
N ALA A 212 -9.91 17.43 -19.82
CA ALA A 212 -10.16 18.27 -18.65
C ALA A 212 -11.56 18.88 -18.73
N GLY A 213 -12.20 19.12 -17.58
CA GLY A 213 -13.50 19.81 -17.49
C GLY A 213 -14.71 18.99 -17.92
N ARG A 214 -14.53 17.75 -18.39
CA ARG A 214 -15.65 16.86 -18.73
C ARG A 214 -15.98 15.94 -17.56
N LEU A 215 -17.27 15.85 -17.22
CA LEU A 215 -17.77 14.89 -16.22
C LEU A 215 -17.51 13.45 -16.68
N PHE A 216 -16.95 12.67 -15.76
CA PHE A 216 -16.77 11.24 -15.92
C PHE A 216 -17.86 10.49 -15.13
N ARG A 217 -18.47 9.51 -15.76
CA ARG A 217 -19.51 8.64 -15.17
C ARG A 217 -19.14 7.18 -15.38
N ASN A 218 -19.54 6.35 -14.41
CA ASN A 218 -19.43 4.89 -14.51
C ASN A 218 -20.74 4.22 -14.10
N PRO A 219 -21.75 4.21 -14.98
CA PRO A 219 -23.08 3.67 -14.66
C PRO A 219 -23.07 2.17 -14.31
N ALA A 220 -22.10 1.41 -14.84
CA ALA A 220 -21.97 0.00 -14.49
C ALA A 220 -21.53 -0.17 -13.03
N LEU A 221 -20.55 0.62 -12.57
CA LEU A 221 -20.13 0.62 -11.17
C LEU A 221 -21.23 1.14 -10.25
N ALA A 222 -22.02 2.13 -10.69
CA ALA A 222 -23.18 2.60 -9.92
C ALA A 222 -24.16 1.45 -9.63
N ARG A 223 -24.53 0.66 -10.64
CA ARG A 223 -25.40 -0.51 -10.46
C ARG A 223 -24.83 -1.56 -9.53
N THR A 224 -23.51 -1.80 -9.60
CA THR A 224 -22.81 -2.70 -8.68
C THR A 224 -22.90 -2.20 -7.25
N LEU A 225 -22.61 -0.93 -7.01
CA LEU A 225 -22.71 -0.30 -5.68
C LEU A 225 -24.16 -0.29 -5.15
N GLU A 226 -25.16 -0.07 -6.01
CA GLU A 226 -26.58 -0.15 -5.66
C GLU A 226 -26.98 -1.56 -5.23
N THR A 227 -26.52 -2.58 -5.95
CA THR A 227 -26.75 -3.98 -5.57
C THR A 227 -26.14 -4.27 -4.19
N LEU A 228 -24.90 -3.82 -3.95
CA LEU A 228 -24.24 -3.97 -2.65
C LEU A 228 -24.94 -3.18 -1.54
N ALA A 229 -25.46 -1.99 -1.84
CA ALA A 229 -26.22 -1.19 -0.87
C ALA A 229 -27.53 -1.87 -0.45
N GLN A 230 -28.24 -2.49 -1.39
CA GLN A 230 -29.53 -3.14 -1.16
C GLN A 230 -29.41 -4.53 -0.54
N GLN A 231 -28.41 -5.32 -0.97
CA GLN A 231 -28.30 -6.75 -0.64
C GLN A 231 -27.13 -7.06 0.33
N GLY A 232 -26.34 -6.04 0.71
CA GLY A 232 -25.17 -6.21 1.55
C GLY A 232 -23.94 -6.70 0.79
N GLY A 233 -22.80 -6.74 1.48
CA GLY A 233 -21.50 -7.11 0.87
C GLY A 233 -21.42 -8.56 0.41
N ARG A 234 -22.24 -9.47 0.99
CA ARG A 234 -22.28 -10.88 0.56
C ARG A 234 -22.73 -11.05 -0.89
N ALA A 235 -23.54 -10.13 -1.42
CA ALA A 235 -23.96 -10.16 -2.82
C ALA A 235 -22.79 -10.13 -3.83
N PHE A 236 -21.60 -9.66 -3.41
CA PHE A 236 -20.39 -9.71 -4.24
C PHE A 236 -19.87 -11.13 -4.44
N TYR A 237 -20.09 -12.00 -3.46
CA TYR A 237 -19.51 -13.34 -3.38
C TYR A 237 -20.54 -14.45 -3.67
N GLU A 238 -21.82 -14.14 -3.54
CA GLU A 238 -22.93 -15.08 -3.69
C GLU A 238 -24.04 -14.46 -4.55
N GLY A 239 -24.85 -15.29 -5.22
CA GLY A 239 -26.02 -14.86 -5.95
C GLY A 239 -25.74 -14.24 -7.34
N PRO A 240 -26.69 -13.44 -7.88
CA PRO A 240 -26.64 -12.99 -9.27
C PRO A 240 -25.46 -12.07 -9.61
N LEU A 241 -25.04 -11.19 -8.69
CA LEU A 241 -23.89 -10.31 -8.92
C LEU A 241 -22.59 -11.13 -9.01
N ALA A 242 -22.38 -12.06 -8.08
CA ALA A 242 -21.22 -12.96 -8.10
C ALA A 242 -21.13 -13.75 -9.41
N GLN A 243 -22.27 -14.28 -9.89
CA GLN A 243 -22.33 -14.97 -11.18
C GLN A 243 -21.96 -14.06 -12.36
N ARG A 244 -22.39 -12.80 -12.36
CA ARG A 244 -22.00 -11.84 -13.41
C ARG A 244 -20.51 -11.52 -13.34
N ILE A 245 -19.95 -11.34 -12.12
CA ILE A 245 -18.51 -11.13 -11.93
C ILE A 245 -17.73 -12.33 -12.48
N GLN A 246 -18.08 -13.55 -12.07
CA GLN A 246 -17.44 -14.78 -12.54
C GLN A 246 -17.50 -14.92 -14.08
N ARG A 247 -18.68 -14.70 -14.68
CA ARG A 247 -18.83 -14.72 -16.14
C ARG A 247 -17.98 -13.66 -16.83
N GLY A 248 -17.94 -12.44 -16.27
CA GLY A 248 -17.14 -11.35 -16.79
C GLY A 248 -15.63 -11.66 -16.77
N VAL A 249 -15.12 -12.24 -15.66
CA VAL A 249 -13.74 -12.70 -15.59
C VAL A 249 -13.49 -13.84 -16.58
N ASN A 250 -14.38 -14.84 -16.66
CA ASN A 250 -14.22 -15.97 -17.57
C ASN A 250 -14.32 -15.58 -19.06
N ALA A 251 -15.00 -14.51 -19.40
CA ALA A 251 -15.04 -13.96 -20.75
C ALA A 251 -13.66 -13.46 -21.24
N LEU A 252 -12.72 -13.20 -20.33
CA LEU A 252 -11.35 -12.81 -20.69
C LEU A 252 -10.59 -13.91 -21.43
N LYS A 253 -11.08 -15.16 -21.46
CA LYS A 253 -10.55 -16.23 -22.31
C LYS A 253 -10.50 -15.87 -23.79
N VAL A 254 -11.37 -15.00 -24.26
CA VAL A 254 -11.36 -14.51 -25.65
C VAL A 254 -10.03 -13.77 -25.94
N GLN A 255 -9.45 -13.10 -24.96
CA GLN A 255 -8.21 -12.33 -25.10
C GLN A 255 -6.96 -13.15 -24.68
N ALA A 256 -7.16 -14.19 -23.89
CA ALA A 256 -6.12 -15.08 -23.37
C ALA A 256 -6.63 -16.52 -23.34
N PRO A 257 -6.57 -17.26 -24.49
CA PRO A 257 -7.16 -18.60 -24.59
C PRO A 257 -6.61 -19.62 -23.58
N ALA A 258 -5.37 -19.43 -23.11
CA ALA A 258 -4.75 -20.27 -22.08
C ALA A 258 -5.30 -20.04 -20.67
N PHE A 259 -6.03 -18.94 -20.42
CA PHE A 259 -6.59 -18.61 -19.12
C PHE A 259 -7.52 -19.71 -18.61
N LYS A 260 -7.30 -20.17 -17.38
CA LYS A 260 -8.05 -21.30 -16.81
C LYS A 260 -9.46 -20.91 -16.39
N GLY A 261 -9.67 -19.62 -16.08
CA GLY A 261 -10.95 -19.09 -15.59
C GLY A 261 -11.18 -19.41 -14.11
N TRP A 262 -12.21 -18.78 -13.57
CA TRP A 262 -12.68 -19.00 -12.20
C TRP A 262 -13.78 -20.07 -12.15
N THR A 263 -13.81 -20.81 -11.05
CA THR A 263 -14.91 -21.73 -10.71
C THR A 263 -16.05 -20.97 -10.01
N ALA A 264 -17.18 -21.62 -9.81
CA ALA A 264 -18.29 -21.03 -9.05
C ALA A 264 -17.92 -20.84 -7.56
N THR A 265 -17.00 -21.65 -7.06
CA THR A 265 -16.57 -21.64 -5.65
C THR A 265 -15.55 -20.54 -5.34
N ASP A 266 -14.82 -20.01 -6.33
CA ASP A 266 -13.74 -19.03 -6.08
C ASP A 266 -14.22 -17.79 -5.32
N LEU A 267 -15.37 -17.21 -5.71
CA LEU A 267 -15.99 -16.11 -4.97
C LEU A 267 -16.65 -16.61 -3.68
N ALA A 268 -17.44 -17.66 -3.74
CA ALA A 268 -18.24 -18.13 -2.61
C ALA A 268 -17.40 -18.61 -1.42
N SER A 269 -16.19 -19.12 -1.67
CA SER A 269 -15.26 -19.58 -0.62
C SER A 269 -14.36 -18.47 -0.06
N TYR A 270 -14.42 -17.26 -0.63
CA TYR A 270 -13.58 -16.18 -0.12
C TYR A 270 -14.00 -15.76 1.30
N ALA A 271 -13.03 -15.72 2.20
CA ALA A 271 -13.23 -15.25 3.56
C ALA A 271 -12.13 -14.28 3.99
N VAL A 272 -12.52 -13.27 4.75
CA VAL A 272 -11.58 -12.39 5.44
C VAL A 272 -10.90 -13.17 6.55
N VAL A 273 -9.61 -12.93 6.77
CA VAL A 273 -8.89 -13.55 7.89
C VAL A 273 -8.69 -12.52 9.01
N ARG A 274 -9.16 -12.86 10.21
CA ARG A 274 -8.86 -12.07 11.40
C ARG A 274 -7.48 -12.48 11.92
N ARG A 275 -6.62 -11.49 12.13
CA ARG A 275 -5.25 -11.73 12.58
C ARG A 275 -4.97 -10.97 13.87
N ALA A 276 -4.10 -11.51 14.71
CA ALA A 276 -3.53 -10.75 15.81
C ALA A 276 -2.59 -9.66 15.24
N PRO A 277 -2.66 -8.42 15.72
CA PRO A 277 -1.72 -7.39 15.30
C PRO A 277 -0.29 -7.73 15.71
N LEU A 278 0.67 -7.34 14.89
CA LEU A 278 2.08 -7.45 15.22
C LEU A 278 2.52 -6.17 15.93
N CYS A 279 2.91 -6.27 17.20
CA CYS A 279 3.26 -5.13 18.04
C CYS A 279 4.62 -5.29 18.67
N ARG A 280 5.38 -4.18 18.79
CA ARG A 280 6.62 -4.07 19.58
C ARG A 280 6.70 -2.72 20.27
N VAL A 281 7.52 -2.67 21.30
CA VAL A 281 7.93 -1.40 21.92
C VAL A 281 9.25 -0.99 21.30
N GLU A 282 9.21 0.07 20.52
CA GLU A 282 10.37 0.69 19.88
C GLU A 282 10.30 2.21 20.11
N MET A 283 11.45 2.83 20.31
CA MET A 283 11.52 4.28 20.52
C MET A 283 10.57 4.76 21.65
N LYS A 284 10.44 3.98 22.72
CA LYS A 284 9.57 4.22 23.89
C LYS A 284 8.07 4.18 23.60
N HIS A 285 7.65 3.73 22.42
CA HIS A 285 6.25 3.63 22.03
C HIS A 285 5.89 2.20 21.63
N ARG A 286 4.66 1.77 21.92
CA ARG A 286 4.14 0.52 21.36
C ARG A 286 3.66 0.75 19.94
N VAL A 287 4.41 0.25 18.97
CA VAL A 287 4.11 0.32 17.54
C VAL A 287 3.43 -0.96 17.11
N CYS A 288 2.24 -0.87 16.55
CA CYS A 288 1.43 -2.00 16.11
C CYS A 288 1.09 -1.88 14.63
N THR A 289 1.16 -2.99 13.91
CA THR A 289 0.91 -3.06 12.47
C THR A 289 0.34 -4.43 12.08
N VAL A 290 0.17 -4.68 10.79
CA VAL A 290 -0.38 -5.95 10.30
C VAL A 290 0.70 -7.02 10.16
N PRO A 291 0.36 -8.29 10.50
CA PRO A 291 1.27 -9.42 10.38
C PRO A 291 1.30 -9.98 8.95
N PRO A 292 2.13 -11.02 8.68
CA PRO A 292 2.04 -11.81 7.45
C PRO A 292 0.59 -12.26 7.11
N PRO A 293 0.23 -12.31 5.80
CA PRO A 293 1.09 -12.27 4.63
C PRO A 293 1.62 -10.88 4.26
N SER A 294 1.34 -9.82 5.03
CA SER A 294 2.08 -8.58 4.82
C SER A 294 3.48 -8.69 5.42
N SER A 295 4.48 -8.47 4.58
CA SER A 295 5.87 -8.35 5.00
C SER A 295 6.21 -6.94 5.47
N GLY A 296 5.34 -5.97 5.13
CA GLY A 296 5.58 -4.55 5.39
C GLY A 296 5.60 -4.22 6.88
N GLY A 297 4.65 -4.78 7.64
CA GLY A 297 4.61 -4.57 9.08
C GLY A 297 5.85 -5.10 9.81
N LEU A 298 6.30 -6.31 9.45
CA LEU A 298 7.55 -6.87 9.98
C LEU A 298 8.75 -5.98 9.65
N ALA A 299 8.85 -5.51 8.40
CA ALA A 299 9.96 -4.65 7.98
C ALA A 299 9.97 -3.31 8.74
N VAL A 300 8.81 -2.68 8.96
CA VAL A 300 8.71 -1.46 9.77
C VAL A 300 9.25 -1.71 11.18
N LEU A 301 8.74 -2.74 11.87
CA LEU A 301 9.17 -3.03 13.25
C LEU A 301 10.65 -3.40 13.32
N GLN A 302 11.14 -4.19 12.37
CA GLN A 302 12.56 -4.57 12.32
C GLN A 302 13.46 -3.37 12.02
N THR A 303 13.05 -2.47 11.12
CA THR A 303 13.77 -1.21 10.85
C THR A 303 13.86 -0.36 12.11
N LEU A 304 12.74 -0.16 12.82
CA LEU A 304 12.75 0.62 14.08
C LEU A 304 13.61 -0.03 15.15
N ALA A 305 13.55 -1.36 15.30
CA ALA A 305 14.38 -2.11 16.25
C ALA A 305 15.88 -2.00 15.93
N LEU A 306 16.26 -2.08 14.65
CA LEU A 306 17.64 -1.89 14.20
C LEU A 306 18.11 -0.46 14.49
N LEU A 307 17.27 0.54 14.25
CA LEU A 307 17.57 1.93 14.55
C LEU A 307 17.70 2.17 16.05
N ASP A 308 16.77 1.70 16.87
CA ASP A 308 16.81 1.87 18.33
C ASP A 308 18.07 1.24 18.95
N ALA A 309 18.47 0.06 18.45
CA ALA A 309 19.67 -0.64 18.90
C ALA A 309 20.99 0.02 18.48
N THR A 310 20.99 0.93 17.51
CA THR A 310 22.19 1.68 17.10
C THR A 310 22.40 3.00 17.85
N GLY A 311 21.38 3.49 18.58
CA GLY A 311 21.52 4.55 19.59
C GLY A 311 21.79 5.97 19.12
N GLY A 312 21.48 6.35 17.84
CA GLY A 312 21.98 7.63 17.40
C GLY A 312 21.22 8.40 16.30
N PHE A 313 19.87 8.56 16.39
CA PHE A 313 19.10 9.18 15.29
C PHE A 313 18.24 10.36 15.69
N ASN A 314 18.67 11.15 16.66
CA ASN A 314 17.86 12.22 17.24
C ASN A 314 17.89 13.53 16.45
N ASP A 315 18.68 13.61 15.37
CA ASP A 315 18.88 14.84 14.60
C ASP A 315 18.72 14.61 13.10
N PRO A 316 17.66 15.16 12.47
CA PRO A 316 17.49 15.08 11.03
C PRO A 316 18.54 15.86 10.22
N SER A 317 19.26 16.79 10.82
CA SER A 317 20.36 17.52 10.17
C SER A 317 21.67 16.76 10.14
N ASN A 318 21.75 15.60 10.81
CA ASN A 318 22.91 14.72 10.77
C ASN A 318 22.82 13.70 9.63
N PRO A 319 23.72 13.69 8.63
CA PRO A 319 23.71 12.72 7.53
C PRO A 319 23.77 11.26 8.00
N GLN A 320 24.37 10.98 9.15
CA GLN A 320 24.42 9.62 9.69
C GLN A 320 23.03 9.09 10.05
N SER A 321 22.09 9.94 10.51
CA SER A 321 20.71 9.53 10.77
C SER A 321 20.03 8.93 9.53
N TRP A 322 20.24 9.55 8.38
CA TRP A 322 19.68 9.09 7.11
C TRP A 322 20.41 7.86 6.54
N ARG A 323 21.75 7.80 6.68
CA ARG A 323 22.53 6.61 6.27
C ARG A 323 22.13 5.38 7.06
N HIS A 324 21.96 5.51 8.37
CA HIS A 324 21.53 4.39 9.21
C HIS A 324 20.09 3.98 8.90
N LEU A 325 19.20 4.94 8.64
CA LEU A 325 17.85 4.61 8.16
C LEU A 325 17.91 3.74 6.88
N ALA A 326 18.68 4.17 5.88
CA ALA A 326 18.84 3.43 4.64
C ALA A 326 19.44 2.03 4.86
N LEU A 327 20.41 1.90 5.77
CA LEU A 327 21.00 0.61 6.11
C LEU A 327 19.98 -0.28 6.83
N ALA A 328 19.32 0.22 7.87
CA ALA A 328 18.33 -0.54 8.63
C ALA A 328 17.19 -1.05 7.73
N GLU A 329 16.65 -0.21 6.84
CA GLU A 329 15.65 -0.59 5.83
C GLU A 329 16.16 -1.69 4.90
N SER A 330 17.39 -1.58 4.44
CA SER A 330 18.02 -2.58 3.56
C SER A 330 18.17 -3.94 4.24
N TRP A 331 18.53 -3.95 5.54
CA TRP A 331 18.69 -5.18 6.32
C TRP A 331 17.33 -5.82 6.65
N ALA A 332 16.33 -5.02 6.96
CA ALA A 332 14.94 -5.47 7.16
C ALA A 332 14.36 -6.04 5.86
N ASP A 333 14.64 -5.43 4.71
CA ASP A 333 14.23 -5.94 3.39
C ASP A 333 14.83 -7.31 3.08
N ALA A 334 16.10 -7.53 3.40
CA ALA A 334 16.74 -8.83 3.18
C ALA A 334 16.04 -9.96 3.94
N ASP A 335 15.59 -9.69 5.15
CA ASP A 335 14.87 -10.67 5.97
C ASP A 335 13.42 -10.85 5.50
N ARG A 336 12.64 -9.77 5.34
CA ARG A 336 11.22 -9.88 4.97
C ARG A 336 11.00 -10.55 3.63
N LEU A 337 11.82 -10.24 2.64
CA LEU A 337 11.71 -10.79 1.29
C LEU A 337 12.03 -12.29 1.23
N TYR A 338 12.78 -12.81 2.18
CA TYR A 338 13.14 -14.21 2.24
C TYR A 338 12.17 -15.05 3.08
N TRP A 339 11.76 -14.54 4.26
CA TRP A 339 11.05 -15.32 5.27
C TRP A 339 9.54 -15.23 5.19
N VAL A 340 8.98 -14.13 4.62
CA VAL A 340 7.53 -13.94 4.66
C VAL A 340 6.83 -14.64 3.49
N HIS A 341 5.73 -15.30 3.83
CA HIS A 341 4.83 -16.00 2.91
C HIS A 341 3.40 -16.03 3.51
N ASP A 342 2.44 -16.66 2.85
CA ASP A 342 1.13 -16.92 3.46
C ASP A 342 1.29 -17.85 4.67
N PRO A 343 0.84 -17.46 5.88
CA PRO A 343 0.95 -18.30 7.09
C PRO A 343 0.30 -19.69 6.97
N ILE A 344 -0.63 -19.88 6.04
CA ILE A 344 -1.21 -21.20 5.76
C ILE A 344 -0.15 -22.20 5.27
N ASP A 345 0.95 -21.71 4.67
CA ASP A 345 2.03 -22.58 4.16
C ASP A 345 3.02 -23.04 5.24
N GLY A 346 2.86 -22.56 6.46
CA GLY A 346 3.69 -22.93 7.59
C GLY A 346 4.06 -21.73 8.48
N PRO A 347 4.79 -21.98 9.56
CA PRO A 347 5.18 -20.94 10.49
C PRO A 347 6.22 -19.99 9.84
N ILE A 348 6.05 -18.70 10.09
CA ILE A 348 7.01 -17.66 9.76
C ILE A 348 7.73 -17.29 11.05
N PRO A 349 9.08 -17.20 11.08
CA PRO A 349 9.84 -16.96 12.30
C PRO A 349 9.77 -15.48 12.74
N THR A 350 8.56 -14.92 12.84
CA THR A 350 8.33 -13.49 13.11
C THR A 350 8.94 -13.06 14.44
N GLU A 351 8.74 -13.85 15.50
CA GLU A 351 9.32 -13.58 16.82
C GLU A 351 10.84 -13.62 16.79
N GLY A 352 11.42 -14.63 16.11
CA GLY A 352 12.86 -14.77 15.97
C GLY A 352 13.49 -13.62 15.15
N LEU A 353 12.80 -13.14 14.11
CA LEU A 353 13.25 -11.99 13.29
C LEU A 353 13.21 -10.67 14.07
N LEU A 354 12.43 -10.60 15.14
CA LEU A 354 12.31 -9.46 16.04
C LEU A 354 12.96 -9.71 17.41
N ASP A 355 13.64 -10.84 17.60
CA ASP A 355 14.34 -11.17 18.85
C ASP A 355 15.46 -10.18 19.14
N PRO A 356 15.59 -9.66 20.37
CA PRO A 356 16.62 -8.66 20.70
C PRO A 356 18.06 -9.13 20.47
N ALA A 357 18.38 -10.41 20.65
CA ALA A 357 19.72 -10.92 20.38
C ALA A 357 19.97 -11.01 18.87
N TYR A 358 18.96 -11.41 18.09
CA TYR A 358 19.03 -11.38 16.64
C TYR A 358 19.22 -9.94 16.10
N ILE A 359 18.45 -8.98 16.59
CA ILE A 359 18.58 -7.56 16.20
C ILE A 359 19.98 -7.05 16.50
N ARG A 360 20.54 -7.33 17.70
CA ARG A 360 21.94 -6.94 18.04
C ARG A 360 22.96 -7.55 17.08
N ALA A 361 22.81 -8.82 16.72
CA ALA A 361 23.69 -9.49 15.76
C ALA A 361 23.60 -8.84 14.36
N ARG A 362 22.38 -8.45 13.93
CA ARG A 362 22.16 -7.73 12.67
C ARG A 362 22.80 -6.34 12.69
N VAL A 363 22.68 -5.60 13.80
CA VAL A 363 23.35 -4.29 13.99
C VAL A 363 24.87 -4.44 13.91
N GLN A 364 25.45 -5.41 14.61
CA GLN A 364 26.89 -5.67 14.54
C GLN A 364 27.34 -5.96 13.10
N ALA A 365 26.63 -6.82 12.37
CA ALA A 365 26.94 -7.12 10.98
C ALA A 365 26.77 -5.88 10.06
N MET A 366 25.78 -5.03 10.31
CA MET A 366 25.56 -3.78 9.58
C MET A 366 26.73 -2.79 9.80
N GLN A 367 27.25 -2.68 11.01
CA GLN A 367 28.34 -1.78 11.35
C GLN A 367 29.70 -2.27 10.86
N THR A 368 29.96 -3.58 10.95
CA THR A 368 31.24 -4.18 10.53
C THR A 368 31.40 -4.34 9.02
N SER A 369 30.29 -4.36 8.27
CA SER A 369 30.30 -4.56 6.82
C SER A 369 29.29 -3.63 6.11
N PRO A 370 29.42 -2.31 6.23
CA PRO A 370 28.43 -1.36 5.71
C PRO A 370 28.33 -1.38 4.17
N THR A 371 29.38 -1.81 3.48
CA THR A 371 29.45 -1.89 2.02
C THR A 371 28.80 -3.15 1.45
N ARG A 372 28.63 -4.18 2.28
CA ARG A 372 28.07 -5.46 1.85
C ARG A 372 26.55 -5.34 1.69
N LEU A 373 26.01 -5.85 0.57
CA LEU A 373 24.59 -6.03 0.43
C LEU A 373 24.08 -7.04 1.46
N PRO A 374 23.08 -6.67 2.28
CA PRO A 374 22.59 -7.54 3.33
C PRO A 374 22.00 -8.83 2.75
N GLN A 375 22.26 -9.92 3.46
CA GLN A 375 21.66 -11.21 3.18
C GLN A 375 20.64 -11.54 4.28
N PRO A 376 19.63 -12.37 4.01
CA PRO A 376 18.73 -12.81 5.06
C PRO A 376 19.54 -13.48 6.19
N GLY A 377 19.18 -13.15 7.43
CA GLY A 377 19.77 -13.79 8.59
C GLY A 377 19.04 -15.10 8.93
N LEU A 378 19.64 -15.92 9.79
CA LEU A 378 19.04 -17.11 10.34
C LEU A 378 18.49 -16.76 11.75
N PRO A 379 17.18 -16.53 11.91
CA PRO A 379 16.62 -16.12 13.18
C PRO A 379 16.58 -17.28 14.18
N PRO A 380 16.53 -17.01 15.49
CA PRO A 380 16.31 -18.03 16.52
C PRO A 380 15.14 -18.93 16.20
N GLY A 381 15.27 -20.22 16.51
CA GLY A 381 14.27 -21.25 16.19
C GLY A 381 14.42 -21.86 14.80
N MET A 382 15.19 -21.26 13.90
CA MET A 382 15.48 -21.82 12.57
C MET A 382 16.85 -22.50 12.53
N LYS A 383 16.89 -23.74 11.99
CA LYS A 383 18.14 -24.53 11.89
C LYS A 383 18.85 -24.37 10.53
N ARG A 384 18.10 -23.94 9.50
CA ARG A 384 18.61 -23.79 8.13
C ARG A 384 17.73 -22.83 7.33
N PHE A 385 18.23 -22.40 6.18
CA PHE A 385 17.45 -21.67 5.18
C PHE A 385 16.61 -22.65 4.35
N PRO A 386 15.26 -22.70 4.51
CA PRO A 386 14.41 -23.71 3.86
C PRO A 386 14.01 -23.35 2.43
N PHE A 387 14.26 -22.10 2.01
CA PHE A 387 13.75 -21.56 0.75
C PHE A 387 14.87 -21.20 -0.22
N GLY A 388 14.54 -21.26 -1.52
CA GLY A 388 15.32 -20.60 -2.54
C GLY A 388 15.14 -19.08 -2.45
N ARG A 389 16.15 -18.31 -2.88
CA ARG A 389 16.07 -16.84 -2.81
C ARG A 389 15.15 -16.31 -3.90
N PRO A 390 14.13 -15.54 -3.55
CA PRO A 390 13.24 -14.95 -4.53
C PRO A 390 14.00 -13.94 -5.41
N GLY A 391 13.55 -13.78 -6.64
CA GLY A 391 13.94 -12.68 -7.49
C GLY A 391 13.24 -11.38 -7.09
N PRO A 392 13.74 -10.20 -7.52
CA PRO A 392 13.05 -8.96 -7.32
C PRO A 392 11.74 -8.98 -8.13
N GLY A 393 10.60 -8.98 -7.45
CA GLY A 393 9.28 -8.76 -8.05
C GLY A 393 8.88 -7.27 -7.90
N PRO A 394 8.13 -6.67 -8.80
CA PRO A 394 7.57 -5.35 -8.61
C PRO A 394 6.32 -5.39 -7.72
N GLU A 395 6.09 -4.36 -6.94
CA GLU A 395 4.82 -4.00 -6.30
C GLU A 395 4.58 -2.52 -6.59
N LEU A 396 3.42 -2.17 -7.16
CA LEU A 396 3.15 -0.82 -7.63
C LEU A 396 1.66 -0.50 -7.43
N GLY A 397 1.33 0.68 -6.91
CA GLY A 397 -0.03 1.18 -6.85
C GLY A 397 -0.83 0.75 -5.63
N THR A 398 -1.28 1.75 -4.87
CA THR A 398 -1.98 1.54 -3.61
C THR A 398 -2.67 2.85 -3.22
N SER A 399 -3.70 2.81 -2.38
CA SER A 399 -4.28 3.95 -1.67
C SER A 399 -4.25 3.70 -0.17
N HIS A 400 -4.25 4.79 0.62
CA HIS A 400 -4.32 4.70 2.07
C HIS A 400 -5.40 5.63 2.62
N VAL A 401 -6.04 5.18 3.70
CA VAL A 401 -7.07 5.90 4.45
C VAL A 401 -6.76 5.81 5.94
N THR A 402 -6.67 6.96 6.61
CA THR A 402 -6.57 7.04 8.06
C THR A 402 -7.74 7.86 8.61
N ILE A 403 -8.47 7.30 9.55
CA ILE A 403 -9.65 7.93 10.17
C ILE A 403 -9.57 7.78 11.68
N VAL A 404 -9.89 8.85 12.38
CA VAL A 404 -10.23 8.82 13.80
C VAL A 404 -11.60 9.46 13.98
N ASP A 405 -12.52 8.81 14.71
CA ASP A 405 -13.82 9.37 15.04
C ASP A 405 -13.82 10.09 16.38
N ALA A 406 -14.94 10.73 16.72
CA ALA A 406 -15.08 11.50 17.95
C ALA A 406 -15.06 10.65 19.23
N LEU A 407 -15.25 9.34 19.12
CA LEU A 407 -15.15 8.38 20.23
C LEU A 407 -13.71 7.89 20.45
N GLY A 408 -12.80 8.23 19.53
CA GLY A 408 -11.40 7.78 19.54
C GLY A 408 -11.16 6.42 18.87
N ASN A 409 -12.15 5.87 18.15
CA ASN A 409 -11.90 4.71 17.30
C ASN A 409 -11.01 5.12 16.13
N LEU A 410 -10.07 4.24 15.76
CA LEU A 410 -9.12 4.48 14.68
C LEU A 410 -9.26 3.40 13.60
N ALA A 411 -9.23 3.82 12.34
CA ALA A 411 -9.09 2.94 11.19
C ALA A 411 -7.88 3.37 10.36
N SER A 412 -6.88 2.50 10.26
CA SER A 412 -5.75 2.64 9.34
C SER A 412 -5.88 1.54 8.28
N TYR A 413 -6.19 1.93 7.05
CA TYR A 413 -6.53 1.01 5.97
C TYR A 413 -5.71 1.27 4.72
N THR A 414 -5.00 0.24 4.27
CA THR A 414 -4.25 0.27 3.01
C THR A 414 -4.87 -0.70 2.01
N THR A 415 -5.14 -0.25 0.80
CA THR A 415 -5.93 -0.93 -0.22
C THR A 415 -5.33 -0.78 -1.60
N THR A 416 -5.49 -1.78 -2.47
CA THR A 416 -4.80 -1.82 -3.76
C THR A 416 -5.57 -2.62 -4.81
N VAL A 417 -5.28 -2.35 -6.09
CA VAL A 417 -5.53 -3.24 -7.23
C VAL A 417 -4.21 -3.69 -7.88
N GLU A 418 -3.10 -3.40 -7.24
CA GLU A 418 -1.69 -3.65 -7.55
C GLU A 418 -1.11 -2.63 -8.55
N THR A 419 -1.20 -2.79 -9.87
CA THR A 419 -0.67 -1.79 -10.83
C THR A 419 -1.68 -0.70 -11.19
N VAL A 420 -1.26 0.26 -12.05
CA VAL A 420 -2.15 1.27 -12.64
C VAL A 420 -3.33 0.58 -13.33
N PHE A 421 -4.53 0.74 -12.74
CA PHE A 421 -5.76 0.06 -13.15
C PHE A 421 -5.65 -1.48 -13.10
N GLY A 422 -4.89 -2.01 -12.17
CA GLY A 422 -4.76 -3.45 -11.97
C GLY A 422 -4.44 -4.21 -13.26
N SER A 423 -5.20 -5.25 -13.54
CA SER A 423 -5.11 -6.02 -14.80
C SER A 423 -5.62 -5.25 -16.02
N ARG A 424 -6.19 -4.06 -15.84
CA ARG A 424 -6.87 -3.23 -16.86
C ARG A 424 -8.07 -3.91 -17.49
N ASN A 425 -8.60 -4.90 -16.82
CA ASN A 425 -9.85 -5.54 -17.15
C ASN A 425 -10.97 -4.93 -16.30
N LEU A 426 -12.07 -4.54 -16.97
CA LEU A 426 -13.28 -4.10 -16.32
C LEU A 426 -14.30 -5.22 -16.28
N VAL A 427 -14.85 -5.46 -15.09
CA VAL A 427 -15.96 -6.40 -14.87
C VAL A 427 -17.00 -5.69 -13.99
N GLU A 428 -18.27 -5.67 -14.40
CA GLU A 428 -19.34 -4.96 -13.67
C GLU A 428 -18.99 -3.50 -13.31
N GLY A 429 -18.25 -2.82 -14.18
CA GLY A 429 -17.75 -1.46 -13.98
C GLY A 429 -16.56 -1.32 -13.05
N MET A 430 -16.09 -2.38 -12.43
CA MET A 430 -14.95 -2.41 -11.52
C MET A 430 -13.65 -2.73 -12.26
N VAL A 431 -12.58 -2.07 -11.88
CA VAL A 431 -11.22 -2.49 -12.24
C VAL A 431 -10.85 -3.74 -11.46
N MET A 432 -10.46 -4.80 -12.17
CA MET A 432 -9.96 -6.03 -11.57
C MET A 432 -8.46 -5.91 -11.27
N ASN A 433 -8.05 -6.42 -10.12
CA ASN A 433 -6.67 -6.45 -9.70
C ASN A 433 -5.79 -7.32 -10.61
N ASN A 434 -4.48 -7.18 -10.46
CA ASN A 434 -3.48 -8.13 -10.99
C ASN A 434 -2.58 -8.64 -9.85
N GLN A 435 -3.16 -8.85 -8.69
CA GLN A 435 -2.45 -9.03 -7.43
C GLN A 435 -1.58 -10.29 -7.38
N LEU A 436 -1.90 -11.30 -8.20
CA LEU A 436 -1.15 -12.54 -8.21
C LEU A 436 0.23 -12.41 -8.87
N THR A 437 0.55 -11.23 -9.45
CA THR A 437 1.93 -10.87 -9.83
C THR A 437 2.84 -10.66 -8.62
N ASP A 438 2.28 -10.49 -7.41
CA ASP A 438 3.05 -10.36 -6.17
C ASP A 438 3.57 -11.71 -5.64
N PHE A 439 3.10 -12.85 -6.18
CA PHE A 439 3.78 -14.12 -5.96
C PHE A 439 5.13 -14.15 -6.65
N ASP A 440 6.07 -14.93 -6.12
CA ASP A 440 7.31 -15.24 -6.83
C ASP A 440 6.98 -16.06 -8.08
N TRP A 441 7.48 -15.61 -9.24
CA TRP A 441 7.14 -16.23 -10.51
C TRP A 441 7.91 -17.52 -10.74
N ARG A 442 9.15 -17.63 -10.23
CA ARG A 442 9.90 -18.90 -10.20
C ARG A 442 9.55 -19.67 -8.93
N PRO A 443 8.80 -20.76 -9.01
CA PRO A 443 8.36 -21.49 -7.81
C PRO A 443 9.49 -22.23 -7.10
N VAL A 444 10.61 -22.44 -7.80
CA VAL A 444 11.81 -23.13 -7.29
C VAL A 444 13.05 -22.36 -7.74
N VAL A 445 14.00 -22.14 -6.84
CA VAL A 445 15.29 -21.50 -7.09
C VAL A 445 16.38 -22.30 -6.37
N GLY A 446 17.44 -22.71 -7.09
CA GLY A 446 18.53 -23.51 -6.52
C GLY A 446 18.07 -24.87 -5.96
N GLY A 447 17.05 -25.47 -6.56
CA GLY A 447 16.49 -26.75 -6.11
C GLY A 447 15.57 -26.65 -4.89
N LEU A 448 15.40 -25.45 -4.29
CA LEU A 448 14.54 -25.22 -3.15
C LEU A 448 13.27 -24.46 -3.56
N PRO A 449 12.10 -24.75 -2.95
CA PRO A 449 10.90 -23.96 -3.18
C PRO A 449 11.11 -22.52 -2.68
N VAL A 450 10.55 -21.52 -3.35
CA VAL A 450 10.50 -20.16 -2.80
C VAL A 450 9.40 -20.03 -1.78
N ALA A 451 9.56 -19.11 -0.80
CA ALA A 451 8.59 -18.92 0.27
C ALA A 451 7.23 -18.47 -0.28
N ASN A 452 7.21 -17.39 -1.03
CA ASN A 452 6.00 -16.76 -1.60
C ASN A 452 5.61 -17.39 -2.96
N ARG A 453 5.59 -18.71 -3.07
CA ARG A 453 5.19 -19.40 -4.30
C ARG A 453 3.67 -19.45 -4.46
N ARG A 454 3.21 -19.31 -5.69
CA ARG A 454 1.79 -19.36 -6.04
C ARG A 454 1.21 -20.77 -5.84
N ARG A 455 0.05 -20.83 -5.19
CA ARG A 455 -0.80 -22.04 -5.04
C ARG A 455 -2.27 -21.63 -4.87
N PRO A 456 -3.23 -22.51 -5.26
CA PRO A 456 -4.67 -22.25 -5.05
C PRO A 456 -4.99 -21.88 -3.60
N GLY A 457 -5.88 -20.91 -3.42
CA GLY A 457 -6.34 -20.42 -2.12
C GLY A 457 -5.32 -19.60 -1.32
N ARG A 458 -4.09 -19.40 -1.81
CA ARG A 458 -3.05 -18.62 -1.12
C ARG A 458 -3.14 -17.14 -1.41
N ARG A 459 -2.70 -16.35 -0.44
CA ARG A 459 -2.54 -14.91 -0.54
C ARG A 459 -1.10 -14.56 -0.90
N PRO A 460 -0.85 -13.74 -1.91
CA PRO A 460 0.51 -13.26 -2.18
C PRO A 460 0.99 -12.35 -1.06
N VAL A 461 2.30 -12.34 -0.82
CA VAL A 461 2.95 -11.39 0.09
C VAL A 461 2.59 -9.97 -0.29
N SER A 462 2.48 -9.10 0.71
CA SER A 462 2.22 -7.66 0.55
C SER A 462 3.27 -6.84 1.28
N SER A 463 3.46 -5.58 0.86
CA SER A 463 4.23 -4.57 1.60
C SER A 463 3.34 -3.55 2.33
N MET A 464 2.02 -3.66 2.26
CA MET A 464 1.09 -2.76 2.94
C MET A 464 1.26 -2.87 4.47
N ALA A 465 1.44 -1.75 5.15
CA ALA A 465 1.73 -1.70 6.58
C ALA A 465 0.94 -0.59 7.29
N PRO A 466 -0.40 -0.64 7.30
CA PRO A 466 -1.16 0.28 8.15
C PRO A 466 -0.69 0.10 9.59
N THR A 467 -0.44 1.24 10.26
CA THR A 467 0.25 1.27 11.57
C THR A 467 -0.50 2.17 12.54
N ILE A 468 -0.58 1.76 13.81
CA ILE A 468 -1.07 2.56 14.94
C ILE A 468 -0.02 2.52 16.06
N VAL A 469 0.27 3.67 16.64
CA VAL A 469 1.26 3.84 17.71
C VAL A 469 0.56 4.23 18.99
N PHE A 470 1.02 3.66 20.11
CA PHE A 470 0.47 3.90 21.43
C PHE A 470 1.55 4.45 22.36
N ASN A 471 1.15 5.40 23.20
CA ASN A 471 1.87 5.75 24.41
C ASN A 471 1.13 5.11 25.58
N ALA A 472 1.79 4.22 26.31
CA ALA A 472 1.11 3.29 27.20
C ALA A 472 -0.03 2.55 26.46
N ASN A 473 -1.27 2.70 26.90
CA ASN A 473 -2.44 2.07 26.29
C ASN A 473 -3.29 3.03 25.42
N GLN A 474 -2.84 4.28 25.25
CA GLN A 474 -3.59 5.28 24.48
C GLN A 474 -2.99 5.41 23.08
N PRO A 475 -3.80 5.32 22.02
CA PRO A 475 -3.30 5.57 20.67
C PRO A 475 -2.92 7.06 20.54
N VAL A 476 -1.74 7.31 19.99
CA VAL A 476 -1.22 8.67 19.79
C VAL A 476 -0.96 9.00 18.33
N LEU A 477 -0.87 7.98 17.46
CA LEU A 477 -0.62 8.18 16.04
C LEU A 477 -1.16 7.01 15.23
N ALA A 478 -1.71 7.29 14.05
CA ALA A 478 -2.03 6.27 13.05
C ALA A 478 -1.62 6.77 11.66
N LEU A 479 -1.08 5.86 10.84
CA LEU A 479 -0.61 6.18 9.51
C LEU A 479 -0.56 4.97 8.61
N GLY A 480 -0.34 5.26 7.34
CA GLY A 480 0.06 4.31 6.32
C GLY A 480 0.39 5.02 5.03
N SER A 481 0.81 4.29 4.03
CA SER A 481 1.24 4.84 2.75
C SER A 481 0.94 3.87 1.62
N PRO A 482 0.62 4.36 0.42
CA PRO A 482 0.92 3.66 -0.81
C PRO A 482 2.42 3.72 -1.12
N GLY A 483 2.88 2.93 -2.11
CA GLY A 483 4.28 2.95 -2.54
C GLY A 483 4.87 1.59 -2.91
N GLY A 484 4.05 0.53 -2.98
CA GLY A 484 4.52 -0.82 -3.29
C GLY A 484 5.59 -1.27 -2.30
N LYS A 485 6.69 -1.83 -2.76
CA LYS A 485 7.80 -2.31 -1.90
C LYS A 485 8.42 -1.23 -1.02
N ARG A 486 8.23 0.06 -1.36
CA ARG A 486 8.74 1.21 -0.60
C ARG A 486 7.85 1.60 0.58
N ILE A 487 6.67 1.00 0.73
CA ILE A 487 5.72 1.34 1.82
C ILE A 487 6.38 1.25 3.19
N PRO A 488 7.11 0.18 3.55
CA PRO A 488 7.77 0.11 4.86
C PRO A 488 8.78 1.23 5.07
N HIS A 489 9.55 1.60 4.05
CA HIS A 489 10.54 2.67 4.10
C HIS A 489 9.88 4.03 4.39
N TYR A 490 8.78 4.33 3.68
CA TYR A 490 8.05 5.57 3.88
C TYR A 490 7.46 5.67 5.28
N ILE A 491 6.92 4.56 5.80
CA ILE A 491 6.33 4.48 7.14
C ILE A 491 7.44 4.60 8.21
N SER A 492 8.54 3.87 8.07
CA SER A 492 9.68 3.92 9.01
C SER A 492 10.26 5.33 9.11
N ARG A 493 10.42 6.02 7.97
CA ARG A 493 10.91 7.40 7.95
C ARG A 493 9.94 8.35 8.67
N VAL A 494 8.61 8.21 8.45
CA VAL A 494 7.62 9.05 9.15
C VAL A 494 7.59 8.77 10.63
N LEU A 495 7.68 7.51 11.04
CA LEU A 495 7.74 7.13 12.45
C LEU A 495 9.00 7.70 13.12
N LEU A 496 10.15 7.61 12.46
CA LEU A 496 11.39 8.23 12.94
C LEU A 496 11.21 9.75 13.14
N ALA A 497 10.62 10.42 12.15
CA ALA A 497 10.36 11.87 12.24
C ALA A 497 9.40 12.23 13.37
N ALA A 498 8.29 11.51 13.52
CA ALA A 498 7.28 11.81 14.51
C ALA A 498 7.68 11.42 15.94
N LEU A 499 8.38 10.28 16.12
CA LEU A 499 8.65 9.71 17.44
C LEU A 499 10.01 10.11 18.00
N GLN A 500 11.05 10.21 17.16
CA GLN A 500 12.40 10.56 17.60
C GLN A 500 12.73 12.04 17.35
N TRP A 501 12.44 12.54 16.16
CA TRP A 501 12.70 13.94 15.83
C TRP A 501 11.61 14.88 16.33
N GLN A 502 10.50 14.33 16.84
CA GLN A 502 9.34 15.07 17.39
C GLN A 502 8.77 16.10 16.40
N GLU A 503 8.85 15.79 15.12
CA GLU A 503 8.32 16.64 14.07
C GLU A 503 6.79 16.63 14.05
N PRO A 504 6.14 17.78 13.87
CA PRO A 504 4.68 17.84 13.75
C PRO A 504 4.20 17.11 12.48
N PRO A 505 2.92 16.69 12.43
CA PRO A 505 2.36 15.89 11.34
C PRO A 505 2.70 16.37 9.93
N ALA A 506 2.58 17.67 9.69
CA ALA A 506 2.89 18.28 8.39
C ALA A 506 4.36 18.07 8.00
N ARG A 507 5.30 18.33 8.92
CA ARG A 507 6.71 18.12 8.65
C ARG A 507 7.03 16.64 8.52
N SER A 508 6.46 15.79 9.39
CA SER A 508 6.63 14.33 9.32
C SER A 508 6.25 13.76 7.96
N VAL A 509 5.17 14.21 7.32
CA VAL A 509 4.83 13.73 5.97
C VAL A 509 5.61 14.43 4.85
N GLY A 510 6.02 15.69 5.05
CA GLY A 510 6.67 16.52 4.03
C GLY A 510 8.16 16.30 3.85
N LEU A 511 8.86 15.80 4.88
CA LEU A 511 10.31 15.51 4.82
C LEU A 511 10.64 14.58 3.65
N PRO A 512 11.87 14.65 3.11
CA PRO A 512 12.33 13.82 2.01
C PRO A 512 12.17 12.32 2.28
N LEU A 513 12.08 11.55 1.21
CA LEU A 513 11.99 10.11 1.20
C LEU A 513 13.28 9.49 0.63
N LEU A 514 13.62 8.33 1.14
CA LEU A 514 14.65 7.46 0.57
C LEU A 514 14.15 6.02 0.51
N SER A 515 14.81 5.19 -0.28
CA SER A 515 14.47 3.78 -0.40
C SER A 515 15.67 2.99 -0.92
N PRO A 516 16.25 2.10 -0.14
CA PRO A 516 17.24 1.17 -0.63
C PRO A 516 16.59 0.13 -1.57
N GLN A 517 17.26 -0.17 -2.68
CA GLN A 517 16.83 -1.12 -3.70
C GLN A 517 18.03 -1.94 -4.18
N GLY A 518 18.36 -3.02 -3.48
CA GLY A 518 19.56 -3.78 -3.75
C GLY A 518 20.82 -2.92 -3.56
N ASP A 519 21.61 -2.77 -4.61
CA ASP A 519 22.83 -1.96 -4.64
C ASP A 519 22.59 -0.46 -4.89
N THR A 520 21.33 -0.05 -5.06
CA THR A 520 20.97 1.33 -5.34
C THR A 520 20.25 1.94 -4.12
N LEU A 521 20.71 3.10 -3.66
CA LEU A 521 19.97 3.96 -2.75
C LEU A 521 19.22 5.02 -3.57
N VAL A 522 17.91 4.88 -3.65
CA VAL A 522 17.05 5.90 -4.27
C VAL A 522 16.75 6.98 -3.25
N ILE A 523 17.05 8.22 -3.57
CA ILE A 523 16.72 9.40 -2.77
C ILE A 523 15.78 10.32 -3.54
N GLU A 524 14.94 11.04 -2.82
CA GLU A 524 13.93 11.86 -3.44
C GLU A 524 14.50 13.12 -4.08
N LYS A 525 14.23 13.28 -5.38
CA LYS A 525 14.45 14.51 -6.13
C LYS A 525 13.27 15.46 -5.91
N GLU A 526 13.55 16.72 -5.56
CA GLU A 526 12.55 17.77 -5.35
C GLU A 526 11.48 17.36 -4.30
N PRO A 527 11.86 17.07 -3.05
CA PRO A 527 10.89 16.74 -2.00
C PRO A 527 10.01 17.94 -1.64
N PRO A 528 8.83 17.72 -1.00
CA PRO A 528 7.95 18.81 -0.56
C PRO A 528 8.60 19.79 0.42
N LEU A 529 9.40 19.30 1.34
CA LEU A 529 10.28 20.09 2.20
C LEU A 529 11.73 19.81 1.79
N PRO A 530 12.62 20.80 1.85
CA PRO A 530 14.01 20.60 1.48
C PRO A 530 14.68 19.53 2.32
N TRP A 531 15.69 18.88 1.77
CA TRP A 531 16.59 18.02 2.52
C TRP A 531 17.21 18.83 3.66
N PRO A 532 17.20 18.33 4.91
CA PRO A 532 17.87 19.02 6.02
C PRO A 532 19.39 18.84 6.00
N ILE A 533 19.92 18.10 5.04
CA ILE A 533 21.32 17.79 4.77
C ILE A 533 21.60 17.95 3.29
N ASP A 534 22.86 18.00 2.89
CA ASP A 534 23.26 17.83 1.51
C ASP A 534 23.04 16.36 1.09
N PRO A 535 22.19 16.08 0.07
CA PRO A 535 21.93 14.71 -0.40
C PRO A 535 23.19 13.94 -0.82
N ASP A 536 24.23 14.60 -1.29
CA ASP A 536 25.49 13.95 -1.68
C ASP A 536 26.20 13.33 -0.46
N GLN A 537 25.92 13.82 0.74
CA GLN A 537 26.42 13.22 1.99
C GLN A 537 25.76 11.87 2.32
N LEU A 538 24.76 11.40 1.54
CA LEU A 538 24.10 10.11 1.71
C LEU A 538 24.84 8.96 1.01
N GLU A 539 25.99 9.20 0.43
CA GLU A 539 26.78 8.12 -0.15
C GLU A 539 27.07 7.02 0.87
N ILE A 540 26.72 5.79 0.47
CA ILE A 540 27.08 4.57 1.20
C ILE A 540 28.05 3.81 0.29
N PRO A 541 29.28 3.54 0.73
CA PRO A 541 30.27 2.83 -0.07
C PRO A 541 29.71 1.51 -0.62
N GLY A 542 29.96 1.22 -1.90
CA GLY A 542 29.44 0.04 -2.59
C GLY A 542 27.98 0.12 -3.04
N ARG A 543 27.34 1.31 -2.92
CA ARG A 543 25.97 1.55 -3.42
C ARG A 543 25.93 2.72 -4.39
N THR A 544 25.07 2.59 -5.39
CA THR A 544 24.80 3.69 -6.33
C THR A 544 23.74 4.62 -5.74
N LEU A 545 24.06 5.91 -5.61
CA LEU A 545 23.08 6.93 -5.24
C LEU A 545 22.30 7.36 -6.48
N ARG A 546 20.96 7.35 -6.41
CA ARG A 546 20.09 7.72 -7.52
C ARG A 546 19.00 8.70 -7.09
N LEU A 547 18.99 9.89 -7.69
CA LEU A 547 17.91 10.87 -7.55
C LEU A 547 16.70 10.47 -8.39
N GLN A 548 15.53 10.35 -7.75
CA GLN A 548 14.27 10.02 -8.42
C GLN A 548 13.11 10.75 -7.74
N ARG A 549 12.10 11.18 -8.51
CA ARG A 549 10.83 11.60 -7.92
C ARG A 549 10.14 10.38 -7.29
N LEU A 550 9.80 10.48 -6.02
CA LEU A 550 9.08 9.46 -5.29
C LEU A 550 7.63 9.89 -5.08
N GLY A 551 6.70 8.95 -5.23
CA GLY A 551 5.26 9.19 -5.22
C GLY A 551 4.58 8.47 -4.06
N SER A 552 4.94 8.77 -2.80
CA SER A 552 4.19 8.29 -1.65
C SER A 552 2.78 8.94 -1.60
N GLY A 553 2.00 8.61 -0.64
CA GLY A 553 0.67 9.19 -0.39
C GLY A 553 0.31 8.96 1.06
N ILE A 554 1.25 9.31 1.94
CA ILE A 554 1.15 9.11 3.38
C ILE A 554 -0.08 9.82 3.92
N GLY A 555 -0.90 9.09 4.65
CA GLY A 555 -1.99 9.64 5.47
C GLY A 555 -1.63 9.46 6.94
N LEU A 556 -1.49 10.56 7.67
CA LEU A 556 -1.09 10.58 9.06
C LEU A 556 -2.13 11.28 9.91
N VAL A 557 -2.51 10.69 11.05
CA VAL A 557 -3.18 11.39 12.16
C VAL A 557 -2.36 11.22 13.43
N GLN A 558 -2.18 12.30 14.18
CA GLN A 558 -1.40 12.33 15.42
C GLN A 558 -2.16 13.13 16.50
N ARG A 559 -2.15 12.62 17.72
CA ARG A 559 -2.73 13.32 18.86
C ARG A 559 -1.72 14.31 19.42
N ILE A 560 -2.11 15.58 19.48
CA ILE A 560 -1.31 16.66 20.09
C ILE A 560 -2.22 17.34 21.12
N GLY A 561 -1.86 17.22 22.38
CA GLY A 561 -2.72 17.61 23.48
C GLY A 561 -4.04 16.81 23.47
N ASP A 562 -5.14 17.51 23.38
CA ASP A 562 -6.49 16.95 23.40
C ASP A 562 -7.14 16.82 22.01
N ARG A 563 -6.39 17.12 20.94
CA ARG A 563 -6.88 17.09 19.55
C ARG A 563 -6.12 16.11 18.68
N TRP A 564 -6.81 15.60 17.66
CA TRP A 564 -6.21 14.89 16.57
C TRP A 564 -5.83 15.84 15.44
N HIS A 565 -4.63 15.73 14.94
CA HIS A 565 -4.08 16.50 13.84
C HIS A 565 -3.81 15.55 12.65
N GLY A 566 -4.44 15.83 11.52
CA GLY A 566 -4.25 15.10 10.29
C GLY A 566 -3.30 15.81 9.33
N ALA A 567 -2.51 15.04 8.60
CA ALA A 567 -1.69 15.52 7.49
C ALA A 567 -1.74 14.54 6.31
N ALA A 568 -1.97 15.08 5.12
CA ALA A 568 -1.95 14.34 3.87
C ALA A 568 -0.73 14.72 3.04
N ASP A 569 -0.04 13.71 2.53
CA ASP A 569 1.14 13.85 1.69
C ASP A 569 0.85 14.66 0.42
N PRO A 570 1.59 15.74 0.15
CA PRO A 570 1.38 16.57 -1.02
C PRO A 570 1.92 15.95 -2.33
N ARG A 571 2.62 14.81 -2.25
CA ARG A 571 3.12 14.09 -3.45
C ARG A 571 1.99 13.50 -4.28
N ARG A 572 0.80 13.35 -3.66
CA ARG A 572 -0.46 12.99 -4.33
C ARG A 572 -1.56 14.01 -4.05
N GLU A 573 -2.80 13.68 -4.41
CA GLU A 573 -3.98 14.55 -4.25
C GLU A 573 -4.65 14.44 -2.88
N GLY A 574 -4.02 13.76 -1.92
CA GLY A 574 -4.56 13.49 -0.59
C GLY A 574 -5.03 14.75 0.16
N THR A 575 -6.02 14.57 1.01
CA THR A 575 -6.63 15.68 1.77
C THR A 575 -6.95 15.24 3.18
N ALA A 576 -6.57 16.07 4.16
CA ALA A 576 -6.97 15.97 5.55
C ALA A 576 -8.18 16.89 5.80
N LEU A 577 -9.21 16.38 6.46
CA LEU A 577 -10.39 17.12 6.91
C LEU A 577 -10.70 16.74 8.36
N ALA A 578 -11.33 17.64 9.11
CA ALA A 578 -11.67 17.41 10.51
C ALA A 578 -13.04 17.99 10.88
N LEU A 579 -13.69 17.40 11.89
CA LEU A 579 -14.80 18.00 12.58
C LEU A 579 -14.26 18.91 13.69
N PRO A 580 -14.72 20.18 13.77
CA PRO A 580 -14.38 21.06 14.88
C PRO A 580 -14.93 20.48 16.20
N ARG A 581 -14.40 20.89 17.34
CA ARG A 581 -15.03 20.62 18.63
C ARG A 581 -16.43 21.25 18.65
N GLY A 582 -17.45 20.42 18.56
CA GLY A 582 -18.80 20.75 19.05
C GLY A 582 -19.05 19.95 20.33
N PRO A 583 -19.92 20.38 21.22
CA PRO A 583 -20.37 19.52 22.30
C PRO A 583 -21.11 18.35 21.67
N TRP A 584 -20.45 17.22 21.58
CA TRP A 584 -21.14 15.97 21.34
C TRP A 584 -21.97 15.66 22.57
N ARG A 585 -23.24 16.11 22.57
CA ARG A 585 -24.20 15.64 23.55
C ARG A 585 -24.56 14.21 23.15
N SER A 586 -24.14 13.26 23.99
CA SER A 586 -24.81 11.96 24.06
C SER A 586 -26.30 12.27 24.20
N ARG A 587 -27.09 11.96 23.17
CA ARG A 587 -28.51 11.74 23.39
C ARG A 587 -28.58 10.33 23.96
N ASP A 588 -28.94 10.28 25.22
CA ASP A 588 -29.30 9.07 25.94
C ASP A 588 -30.28 8.22 25.16
#